data_3dea9824ad742fa2ac9631396cf4fff2
#
_entry.id   3dea9824ad742fa2ac9631396cf4fff2
#
_cell.length_a   1.000
_cell.length_b   1.000
_cell.length_c   1.000
_cell.angle_alpha   90.00
_cell.angle_beta   90.00
_cell.angle_gamma   90.00
#
_symmetry.space_group_name_H-M   'P 1'
#
loop_
_entity.id
_entity.type
_entity.pdbx_description
1 polymer ?
#
loop_
_entity_poly.entity_id
_entity_poly.type
_entity_poly.pdbx_seq_one_letter_code
_entity_poly.pdbx_strand_id
1 'polypeptide(L)'
;MSRSSLSGLVLLLYFLFFSPDVQAEGDVSPKSRSEATKIIAGLRQIVTPQGVERLELVDINGAKQWVSIRSRNPANPVLLVVHGGPGWVAMPTSWYFAQGWEEYFTVVQWDQRGAGKSYDPAIVDTLTVDQMREDIDAVIAWVRSETGQDKLFLLGHSWGSLLGLDVAGRHPEWLHAYIGAGQVVDMRESERRGWAWAMQEALERGNAEAMKELESIAPYAIGEAVIPLSDLFLQRKWVNAFGGAAFNRPDASFEAAAIALSPDYTDEDVRNVWKAQDVSVERLMPAVLASSKASLDELDVPVILLLGRHDINVSSQLAAEWFARLEAPRKRLFWFENSAHEMLVEEPGKIFLTLINEVLPLARDSGNKEAVGVERPR
;
A
#
# COMPACT_ATOMS: atom_id res chain seq x y z
N MET A 1 69.01 -23.34 -23.35
CA MET A 1 67.71 -23.54 -24.01
C MET A 1 66.69 -22.80 -23.24
N SER A 2 66.24 -21.67 -23.80
CA SER A 2 65.48 -20.62 -23.15
C SER A 2 64.03 -20.99 -23.06
N ARG A 3 63.42 -20.78 -21.88
CA ARG A 3 61.98 -20.61 -21.72
C ARG A 3 61.72 -19.11 -21.48
N SER A 4 61.32 -18.43 -22.52
CA SER A 4 60.84 -17.02 -22.44
C SER A 4 59.40 -16.95 -22.00
N SER A 5 59.22 -16.18 -21.01
CA SER A 5 58.04 -15.62 -20.37
C SER A 5 56.92 -15.16 -21.33
N LEU A 6 55.70 -15.66 -21.11
CA LEU A 6 54.44 -15.06 -21.51
C LEU A 6 53.68 -14.67 -20.23
N SER A 7 54.08 -13.54 -19.64
CA SER A 7 53.40 -12.94 -18.47
C SER A 7 53.46 -11.45 -18.64
N GLY A 8 52.54 -10.90 -19.43
CA GLY A 8 52.59 -9.46 -19.63
C GLY A 8 51.46 -8.87 -20.50
N LEU A 9 50.27 -9.48 -20.55
CA LEU A 9 49.20 -8.90 -21.38
C LEU A 9 47.76 -9.10 -20.83
N VAL A 10 47.59 -9.18 -19.53
CA VAL A 10 46.21 -9.28 -18.93
C VAL A 10 45.92 -8.13 -17.98
N LEU A 11 46.78 -7.15 -17.80
CA LEU A 11 46.60 -6.09 -16.82
C LEU A 11 46.32 -4.71 -17.44
N LEU A 12 45.87 -4.62 -18.69
CA LEU A 12 45.64 -3.31 -19.35
C LEU A 12 44.23 -3.11 -19.92
N LEU A 13 43.22 -3.84 -19.47
CA LEU A 13 41.85 -3.68 -19.97
C LEU A 13 40.81 -3.28 -18.90
N TYR A 14 41.25 -2.93 -17.68
CA TYR A 14 40.33 -2.49 -16.59
C TYR A 14 40.35 -0.99 -16.32
N PHE A 15 41.07 -0.16 -17.07
CA PHE A 15 41.25 1.27 -16.79
C PHE A 15 40.64 2.21 -17.85
N LEU A 16 39.79 1.74 -18.76
CA LEU A 16 39.29 2.60 -19.83
C LEU A 16 37.80 3.03 -19.73
N PHE A 17 37.15 2.81 -18.58
CA PHE A 17 35.75 3.28 -18.38
C PHE A 17 35.49 4.11 -17.13
N PHE A 18 36.53 4.54 -16.44
CA PHE A 18 36.37 5.62 -15.46
C PHE A 18 37.04 6.87 -16.00
N SER A 19 36.23 7.81 -16.48
CA SER A 19 36.73 9.18 -16.70
C SER A 19 37.31 9.66 -15.35
N PRO A 20 38.56 10.10 -15.29
CA PRO A 20 39.21 10.54 -14.03
C PRO A 20 38.63 11.83 -13.44
N ASP A 21 37.57 12.39 -14.00
CA ASP A 21 36.95 13.65 -13.61
C ASP A 21 35.70 13.54 -12.73
N VAL A 22 35.37 12.36 -12.22
CA VAL A 22 34.38 12.25 -11.12
C VAL A 22 35.12 12.10 -9.78
N GLN A 23 36.03 13.01 -9.48
CA GLN A 23 36.29 13.37 -8.11
C GLN A 23 35.10 14.22 -7.67
N ALA A 24 34.25 13.65 -6.81
CA ALA A 24 33.28 14.44 -6.08
C ALA A 24 34.03 15.39 -5.17
N GLU A 25 34.49 16.52 -5.74
CA GLU A 25 34.95 17.67 -4.98
C GLU A 25 33.73 18.30 -4.31
N GLY A 26 33.47 17.92 -3.08
CA GLY A 26 32.44 18.46 -2.21
C GLY A 26 31.60 17.38 -1.53
N ASP A 27 31.06 17.74 -0.41
CA ASP A 27 30.05 16.98 0.30
C ASP A 27 28.78 16.86 -0.59
N VAL A 28 28.55 15.70 -1.19
CA VAL A 28 27.41 15.40 -2.06
C VAL A 28 26.15 15.05 -1.27
N SER A 29 26.22 15.11 0.07
CA SER A 29 25.08 14.87 0.93
C SER A 29 24.02 15.96 0.73
N PRO A 30 22.72 15.58 0.61
CA PRO A 30 21.67 16.58 0.50
C PRO A 30 21.57 17.43 1.77
N LYS A 31 21.54 18.75 1.61
CA LYS A 31 21.50 19.74 2.71
C LYS A 31 20.08 20.21 3.01
N SER A 32 19.11 19.77 2.22
CA SER A 32 17.70 20.11 2.38
C SER A 32 16.81 18.99 1.90
N ARG A 33 15.54 19.00 2.34
CA ARG A 33 14.51 18.13 1.82
C ARG A 33 14.43 18.25 0.28
N SER A 34 14.44 19.48 -0.24
CA SER A 34 14.37 19.72 -1.70
C SER A 34 15.51 19.07 -2.47
N GLU A 35 16.73 19.03 -1.93
CA GLU A 35 17.86 18.35 -2.56
C GLU A 35 17.69 16.82 -2.48
N ALA A 36 17.28 16.29 -1.33
CA ALA A 36 17.04 14.86 -1.16
C ALA A 36 15.93 14.36 -2.10
N THR A 37 14.81 15.07 -2.18
CA THR A 37 13.69 14.67 -3.06
C THR A 37 14.04 14.77 -4.55
N LYS A 38 14.90 15.71 -4.96
CA LYS A 38 15.42 15.77 -6.33
C LYS A 38 16.29 14.56 -6.69
N ILE A 39 17.11 14.08 -5.76
CA ILE A 39 17.92 12.87 -5.95
C ILE A 39 16.98 11.68 -6.16
N ILE A 40 15.98 11.53 -5.29
CA ILE A 40 14.99 10.43 -5.38
C ILE A 40 14.21 10.52 -6.70
N ALA A 41 13.74 11.71 -7.10
CA ALA A 41 13.07 11.93 -8.37
C ALA A 41 13.93 11.50 -9.55
N GLY A 42 15.22 11.90 -9.56
CA GLY A 42 16.17 11.51 -10.61
C GLY A 42 16.38 10.00 -10.72
N LEU A 43 16.48 9.30 -9.57
CA LEU A 43 16.62 7.84 -9.53
C LEU A 43 15.36 7.12 -10.02
N ARG A 44 14.19 7.72 -9.85
CA ARG A 44 12.88 7.16 -10.27
C ARG A 44 12.45 7.59 -11.68
N GLN A 45 13.21 8.44 -12.33
CA GLN A 45 12.84 8.94 -13.65
C GLN A 45 12.63 7.79 -14.64
N ILE A 46 11.49 7.81 -15.35
CA ILE A 46 11.19 6.84 -16.39
C ILE A 46 11.78 7.38 -17.70
N VAL A 47 12.86 6.75 -18.15
CA VAL A 47 13.62 7.19 -19.34
C VAL A 47 13.28 6.41 -20.62
N THR A 48 12.39 5.43 -20.55
CA THR A 48 11.95 4.66 -21.72
C THR A 48 11.12 5.57 -22.67
N PRO A 49 11.31 5.50 -23.99
CA PRO A 49 10.66 6.42 -24.94
C PRO A 49 9.14 6.45 -24.87
N GLN A 50 8.51 5.31 -24.57
CA GLN A 50 7.05 5.17 -24.41
C GLN A 50 6.61 5.24 -22.93
N GLY A 51 7.54 5.51 -22.02
CA GLY A 51 7.25 5.54 -20.59
C GLY A 51 6.24 6.62 -20.23
N VAL A 52 5.44 6.35 -19.21
CA VAL A 52 4.43 7.27 -18.67
C VAL A 52 4.83 7.66 -17.24
N GLU A 53 4.85 8.96 -17.00
CA GLU A 53 5.09 9.54 -15.68
C GLU A 53 4.17 10.76 -15.55
N ARG A 54 3.01 10.56 -14.92
CA ARG A 54 1.95 11.56 -14.79
C ARG A 54 1.52 11.68 -13.33
N LEU A 55 1.30 12.90 -12.88
CA LEU A 55 0.69 13.23 -11.59
C LEU A 55 -0.39 14.28 -11.87
N GLU A 56 -1.65 13.91 -11.74
CA GLU A 56 -2.77 14.70 -12.24
C GLU A 56 -3.83 14.95 -11.19
N LEU A 57 -4.45 16.11 -11.28
CA LEU A 57 -5.61 16.50 -10.48
C LEU A 57 -6.88 16.23 -11.30
N VAL A 58 -7.58 15.15 -10.96
CA VAL A 58 -8.75 14.64 -11.68
C VAL A 58 -10.03 15.03 -10.96
N ASP A 59 -11.09 15.35 -11.70
CA ASP A 59 -12.42 15.53 -11.12
C ASP A 59 -13.10 14.18 -10.95
N ILE A 60 -13.28 13.76 -9.70
CA ILE A 60 -13.93 12.52 -9.33
C ILE A 60 -15.17 12.87 -8.51
N ASN A 61 -16.34 12.70 -9.09
CA ASN A 61 -17.63 12.98 -8.46
C ASN A 61 -17.69 14.38 -7.81
N GLY A 62 -17.21 15.41 -8.55
CA GLY A 62 -17.24 16.80 -8.11
C GLY A 62 -16.17 17.19 -7.08
N ALA A 63 -15.23 16.30 -6.75
CA ALA A 63 -14.06 16.63 -5.95
C ALA A 63 -12.78 16.44 -6.75
N LYS A 64 -11.84 17.38 -6.60
CA LYS A 64 -10.51 17.28 -7.22
C LYS A 64 -9.65 16.32 -6.41
N GLN A 65 -9.21 15.24 -7.06
CA GLN A 65 -8.41 14.19 -6.44
C GLN A 65 -7.14 13.92 -7.25
N TRP A 66 -6.04 13.68 -6.56
CA TRP A 66 -4.75 13.43 -7.21
C TRP A 66 -4.56 11.96 -7.54
N VAL A 67 -4.17 11.72 -8.79
CA VAL A 67 -3.85 10.39 -9.31
C VAL A 67 -2.46 10.43 -9.95
N SER A 68 -1.63 9.46 -9.61
CA SER A 68 -0.33 9.22 -10.25
C SER A 68 -0.42 8.01 -11.14
N ILE A 69 0.11 8.09 -12.37
CA ILE A 69 0.25 6.99 -13.33
C ILE A 69 1.70 6.87 -13.71
N ARG A 70 2.30 5.72 -13.47
CA ARG A 70 3.70 5.45 -13.78
C ARG A 70 3.86 4.09 -14.45
N SER A 71 4.56 4.05 -15.59
CA SER A 71 4.81 2.81 -16.34
C SER A 71 6.01 2.98 -17.28
N ARG A 72 6.88 1.96 -17.34
CA ARG A 72 7.92 1.90 -18.37
C ARG A 72 7.38 1.47 -19.74
N ASN A 73 6.25 0.77 -19.73
CA ASN A 73 5.55 0.34 -20.93
C ASN A 73 4.03 0.42 -20.69
N PRO A 74 3.30 1.34 -21.36
CA PRO A 74 1.85 1.51 -21.16
C PRO A 74 1.01 0.29 -21.60
N ALA A 75 1.60 -0.68 -22.30
CA ALA A 75 0.97 -1.97 -22.58
C ALA A 75 0.98 -2.94 -21.38
N ASN A 76 1.71 -2.64 -20.32
CA ASN A 76 1.68 -3.41 -19.09
C ASN A 76 0.29 -3.33 -18.45
N PRO A 77 -0.20 -4.42 -17.82
CA PRO A 77 -1.49 -4.40 -17.14
C PRO A 77 -1.51 -3.36 -16.01
N VAL A 78 -2.65 -2.73 -15.83
CA VAL A 78 -2.83 -1.72 -14.77
C VAL A 78 -2.87 -2.39 -13.40
N LEU A 79 -2.18 -1.79 -12.43
CA LEU A 79 -2.27 -2.08 -11.01
C LEU A 79 -2.70 -0.82 -10.27
N LEU A 80 -3.97 -0.75 -9.87
CA LEU A 80 -4.49 0.35 -9.05
C LEU A 80 -4.28 0.01 -7.57
N VAL A 81 -3.59 0.90 -6.87
CA VAL A 81 -3.35 0.81 -5.41
C VAL A 81 -4.31 1.73 -4.67
N VAL A 82 -5.13 1.14 -3.80
CA VAL A 82 -6.10 1.84 -2.94
C VAL A 82 -5.56 1.82 -1.51
N HIS A 83 -5.17 2.99 -1.02
CA HIS A 83 -4.50 3.14 0.26
C HIS A 83 -5.41 2.89 1.48
N GLY A 84 -4.79 2.73 2.62
CA GLY A 84 -5.40 2.47 3.91
C GLY A 84 -5.85 3.72 4.69
N GLY A 85 -5.93 3.58 5.98
CA GLY A 85 -6.37 4.60 6.93
C GLY A 85 -7.75 4.31 7.53
N PRO A 86 -8.79 5.14 7.30
CA PRO A 86 -8.98 6.21 6.28
C PRO A 86 -7.95 7.33 6.32
N GLY A 87 -7.56 7.82 5.12
CA GLY A 87 -6.68 8.98 4.98
C GLY A 87 -5.16 8.72 5.09
N TRP A 88 -4.71 7.47 5.26
CA TRP A 88 -3.29 7.10 5.28
C TRP A 88 -2.80 6.80 3.86
N VAL A 89 -2.22 7.81 3.22
CA VAL A 89 -1.88 7.78 1.80
C VAL A 89 -0.64 6.93 1.49
N ALA A 90 -0.71 6.12 0.42
CA ALA A 90 0.40 5.29 -0.04
C ALA A 90 1.29 6.00 -1.09
N MET A 91 0.74 6.96 -1.83
CA MET A 91 1.47 7.66 -2.89
C MET A 91 2.81 8.27 -2.42
N PRO A 92 2.90 8.97 -1.27
CA PRO A 92 4.14 9.59 -0.85
C PRO A 92 5.23 8.61 -0.42
N THR A 93 4.90 7.37 -0.12
CA THR A 93 5.86 6.31 0.25
C THR A 93 6.17 5.35 -0.89
N SER A 94 5.47 5.47 -2.02
CA SER A 94 5.62 4.59 -3.19
C SER A 94 7.03 4.58 -3.78
N TRP A 95 7.78 5.67 -3.64
CA TRP A 95 9.17 5.77 -4.05
C TRP A 95 10.07 4.73 -3.36
N TYR A 96 9.66 4.27 -2.18
CA TYR A 96 10.35 3.26 -1.40
C TYR A 96 9.83 1.85 -1.70
N PHE A 97 8.52 1.60 -1.53
CA PHE A 97 7.99 0.23 -1.58
C PHE A 97 7.68 -0.27 -2.99
N ALA A 98 7.36 0.62 -3.95
CA ALA A 98 6.94 0.23 -5.29
C ALA A 98 8.08 0.24 -6.32
N GLN A 99 9.34 0.18 -5.88
CA GLN A 99 10.48 0.10 -6.79
C GLN A 99 10.39 -1.14 -7.69
N GLY A 100 10.55 -0.92 -9.00
CA GLY A 100 10.50 -1.98 -10.01
C GLY A 100 9.08 -2.38 -10.45
N TRP A 101 8.02 -1.95 -9.76
CA TRP A 101 6.65 -2.28 -10.18
C TRP A 101 6.33 -1.72 -11.58
N GLU A 102 6.82 -0.51 -11.88
CA GLU A 102 6.63 0.21 -13.14
C GLU A 102 7.23 -0.52 -14.36
N GLU A 103 8.10 -1.52 -14.14
CA GLU A 103 8.67 -2.35 -15.21
C GLU A 103 7.66 -3.37 -15.73
N TYR A 104 6.71 -3.78 -14.89
CA TYR A 104 5.79 -4.89 -15.16
C TYR A 104 4.31 -4.48 -15.13
N PHE A 105 4.02 -3.35 -14.50
CA PHE A 105 2.67 -2.81 -14.40
C PHE A 105 2.62 -1.36 -14.83
N THR A 106 1.44 -0.93 -15.26
CA THR A 106 1.07 0.48 -15.22
C THR A 106 0.53 0.75 -13.82
N VAL A 107 1.40 1.30 -12.94
CA VAL A 107 1.07 1.53 -11.53
C VAL A 107 0.27 2.81 -11.40
N VAL A 108 -0.91 2.70 -10.81
CA VAL A 108 -1.78 3.83 -10.50
C VAL A 108 -1.88 3.98 -8.99
N GLN A 109 -1.55 5.16 -8.49
CA GLN A 109 -1.73 5.57 -7.09
C GLN A 109 -2.80 6.65 -7.04
N TRP A 110 -3.67 6.58 -6.06
CA TRP A 110 -4.76 7.54 -5.88
C TRP A 110 -4.80 8.03 -4.44
N ASP A 111 -4.63 9.33 -4.26
CA ASP A 111 -4.98 9.99 -3.00
C ASP A 111 -6.49 10.18 -2.97
N GLN A 112 -7.14 9.40 -2.11
CA GLN A 112 -8.60 9.41 -1.98
C GLN A 112 -9.13 10.78 -1.55
N ARG A 113 -10.41 11.01 -1.77
CA ARG A 113 -11.13 12.23 -1.32
C ARG A 113 -10.73 12.60 0.11
N GLY A 114 -10.27 13.85 0.29
CA GLY A 114 -9.90 14.38 1.60
C GLY A 114 -8.58 13.84 2.17
N ALA A 115 -7.82 13.02 1.42
CA ALA A 115 -6.55 12.45 1.86
C ALA A 115 -5.36 13.06 1.11
N GLY A 116 -4.20 13.14 1.77
CA GLY A 116 -2.93 13.56 1.16
C GLY A 116 -3.04 14.84 0.36
N LYS A 117 -2.64 14.78 -0.92
CA LYS A 117 -2.73 15.92 -1.87
C LYS A 117 -4.18 16.27 -2.24
N SER A 118 -5.12 15.33 -2.08
CA SER A 118 -6.55 15.54 -2.35
C SER A 118 -7.29 16.16 -1.16
N TYR A 119 -6.56 16.57 -0.12
CA TYR A 119 -7.15 17.24 1.03
C TYR A 119 -7.66 18.65 0.65
N ASP A 120 -8.96 18.85 0.83
CA ASP A 120 -9.63 20.16 0.71
C ASP A 120 -10.60 20.31 1.87
N PRO A 121 -10.46 21.33 2.73
CA PRO A 121 -11.39 21.55 3.84
C PRO A 121 -12.83 21.82 3.38
N ALA A 122 -13.04 22.24 2.14
CA ALA A 122 -14.39 22.55 1.61
C ALA A 122 -15.23 21.28 1.35
N ILE A 123 -14.60 20.11 1.21
CA ILE A 123 -15.29 18.85 0.89
C ILE A 123 -15.42 17.90 2.10
N VAL A 124 -14.96 18.30 3.28
CA VAL A 124 -14.94 17.44 4.49
C VAL A 124 -16.34 16.86 4.82
N ASP A 125 -17.40 17.61 4.61
CA ASP A 125 -18.78 17.16 4.87
C ASP A 125 -19.26 16.09 3.87
N THR A 126 -18.54 15.89 2.75
CA THR A 126 -18.83 14.84 1.76
C THR A 126 -18.11 13.52 2.07
N LEU A 127 -17.28 13.48 3.13
CA LEU A 127 -16.56 12.26 3.51
C LEU A 127 -17.52 11.27 4.17
N THR A 128 -18.08 10.38 3.37
CA THR A 128 -18.90 9.25 3.78
C THR A 128 -18.41 7.96 3.12
N VAL A 129 -18.68 6.81 3.72
CA VAL A 129 -18.28 5.51 3.12
C VAL A 129 -18.96 5.30 1.77
N ASP A 130 -20.21 5.74 1.61
CA ASP A 130 -20.93 5.60 0.34
C ASP A 130 -20.30 6.47 -0.75
N GLN A 131 -19.93 7.73 -0.42
CA GLN A 131 -19.20 8.59 -1.37
C GLN A 131 -17.83 7.97 -1.77
N MET A 132 -17.13 7.34 -0.83
CA MET A 132 -15.86 6.67 -1.14
C MET A 132 -16.05 5.45 -2.05
N ARG A 133 -17.19 4.76 -1.96
CA ARG A 133 -17.58 3.68 -2.88
C ARG A 133 -17.89 4.20 -4.29
N GLU A 134 -18.57 5.32 -4.39
CA GLU A 134 -18.81 5.99 -5.68
C GLU A 134 -17.51 6.51 -6.28
N ASP A 135 -16.62 7.05 -5.47
CA ASP A 135 -15.34 7.59 -5.93
C ASP A 135 -14.41 6.50 -6.49
N ILE A 136 -14.31 5.34 -5.84
CA ILE A 136 -13.47 4.25 -6.37
C ILE A 136 -13.99 3.73 -7.71
N ASP A 137 -15.32 3.64 -7.88
CA ASP A 137 -15.93 3.24 -9.15
C ASP A 137 -15.59 4.26 -10.25
N ALA A 138 -15.69 5.56 -9.95
CA ALA A 138 -15.35 6.64 -10.88
C ALA A 138 -13.84 6.66 -11.22
N VAL A 139 -12.97 6.43 -10.22
CA VAL A 139 -11.51 6.31 -10.45
C VAL A 139 -11.21 5.12 -11.36
N ILE A 140 -11.80 3.96 -11.13
CA ILE A 140 -11.60 2.78 -11.98
C ILE A 140 -12.07 3.07 -13.41
N ALA A 141 -13.24 3.69 -13.58
CA ALA A 141 -13.76 4.07 -14.90
C ALA A 141 -12.81 5.05 -15.62
N TRP A 142 -12.30 6.04 -14.90
CA TRP A 142 -11.33 7.00 -15.42
C TRP A 142 -10.01 6.31 -15.81
N VAL A 143 -9.44 5.47 -14.94
CA VAL A 143 -8.20 4.72 -15.21
C VAL A 143 -8.34 3.83 -16.45
N ARG A 144 -9.45 3.11 -16.59
CA ARG A 144 -9.73 2.27 -17.74
C ARG A 144 -9.79 3.11 -19.05
N SER A 145 -10.42 4.26 -19.01
CA SER A 145 -10.48 5.19 -20.15
C SER A 145 -9.11 5.74 -20.52
N GLU A 146 -8.31 6.15 -19.52
CA GLU A 146 -6.98 6.74 -19.74
C GLU A 146 -5.94 5.73 -20.25
N THR A 147 -6.07 4.48 -19.85
CA THR A 147 -5.11 3.43 -20.22
C THR A 147 -5.59 2.58 -21.41
N GLY A 148 -6.86 2.70 -21.79
CA GLY A 148 -7.47 1.86 -22.83
C GLY A 148 -7.58 0.39 -22.44
N GLN A 149 -7.51 0.05 -21.15
CA GLN A 149 -7.57 -1.32 -20.65
C GLN A 149 -8.93 -1.61 -20.02
N ASP A 150 -9.59 -2.68 -20.44
CA ASP A 150 -10.92 -3.06 -19.93
C ASP A 150 -10.88 -3.61 -18.50
N LYS A 151 -9.75 -4.21 -18.10
CA LYS A 151 -9.54 -4.80 -16.78
C LYS A 151 -8.26 -4.31 -16.13
N LEU A 152 -8.25 -4.32 -14.81
CA LEU A 152 -7.10 -3.96 -14.01
C LEU A 152 -6.90 -4.92 -12.84
N PHE A 153 -5.73 -4.89 -12.21
CA PHE A 153 -5.50 -5.42 -10.88
C PHE A 153 -5.84 -4.36 -9.85
N LEU A 154 -6.60 -4.75 -8.81
CA LEU A 154 -6.99 -3.87 -7.72
C LEU A 154 -6.32 -4.33 -6.42
N LEU A 155 -5.35 -3.56 -5.93
CA LEU A 155 -4.70 -3.80 -4.64
C LEU A 155 -5.28 -2.82 -3.61
N GLY A 156 -6.00 -3.36 -2.63
CA GLY A 156 -6.52 -2.60 -1.49
C GLY A 156 -5.73 -2.90 -0.22
N HIS A 157 -5.22 -1.87 0.45
CA HIS A 157 -4.56 -2.01 1.74
C HIS A 157 -5.47 -1.54 2.87
N SER A 158 -5.62 -2.34 3.93
CA SER A 158 -6.36 -1.94 5.14
C SER A 158 -7.77 -1.44 4.82
N TRP A 159 -8.14 -0.19 5.18
CA TRP A 159 -9.37 0.48 4.75
C TRP A 159 -9.62 0.32 3.24
N GLY A 160 -8.58 0.50 2.40
CA GLY A 160 -8.68 0.30 0.96
C GLY A 160 -9.09 -1.11 0.56
N SER A 161 -8.85 -2.12 1.41
CA SER A 161 -9.30 -3.49 1.16
C SER A 161 -10.82 -3.66 1.33
N LEU A 162 -11.49 -2.86 2.15
CA LEU A 162 -12.96 -2.83 2.21
C LEU A 162 -13.55 -2.30 0.91
N LEU A 163 -13.01 -1.19 0.39
CA LEU A 163 -13.44 -0.61 -0.88
C LEU A 163 -13.15 -1.57 -2.04
N GLY A 164 -11.95 -2.17 -2.05
CA GLY A 164 -11.56 -3.14 -3.08
C GLY A 164 -12.43 -4.39 -3.09
N LEU A 165 -12.82 -4.88 -1.92
CA LEU A 165 -13.71 -6.03 -1.78
C LEU A 165 -15.14 -5.70 -2.24
N ASP A 166 -15.62 -4.47 -1.99
CA ASP A 166 -16.89 -3.98 -2.52
C ASP A 166 -16.89 -3.95 -4.06
N VAL A 167 -15.80 -3.47 -4.67
CA VAL A 167 -15.64 -3.49 -6.14
C VAL A 167 -15.61 -4.93 -6.66
N ALA A 168 -14.83 -5.80 -6.03
CA ALA A 168 -14.70 -7.20 -6.44
C ALA A 168 -16.04 -7.95 -6.41
N GLY A 169 -16.92 -7.61 -5.48
CA GLY A 169 -18.27 -8.16 -5.40
C GLY A 169 -19.25 -7.57 -6.39
N ARG A 170 -19.16 -6.27 -6.70
CA ARG A 170 -20.12 -5.58 -7.60
C ARG A 170 -19.70 -5.60 -9.06
N HIS A 171 -18.40 -5.58 -9.33
CA HIS A 171 -17.82 -5.39 -10.66
C HIS A 171 -16.65 -6.33 -10.94
N PRO A 172 -16.83 -7.68 -10.78
CA PRO A 172 -15.77 -8.65 -11.04
C PRO A 172 -15.24 -8.56 -12.48
N GLU A 173 -16.08 -8.12 -13.42
CA GLU A 173 -15.73 -7.95 -14.84
C GLU A 173 -14.69 -6.83 -15.09
N TRP A 174 -14.49 -5.91 -14.16
CA TRP A 174 -13.47 -4.87 -14.27
C TRP A 174 -12.07 -5.33 -13.84
N LEU A 175 -11.99 -6.51 -13.22
CA LEU A 175 -10.77 -6.96 -12.56
C LEU A 175 -10.15 -8.17 -13.25
N HIS A 176 -8.81 -8.19 -13.34
CA HIS A 176 -8.03 -9.41 -13.56
C HIS A 176 -7.93 -10.21 -12.27
N ALA A 177 -7.74 -9.53 -11.14
CA ALA A 177 -7.76 -10.08 -9.80
C ALA A 177 -7.95 -8.95 -8.77
N TYR A 178 -8.48 -9.31 -7.60
CA TYR A 178 -8.46 -8.53 -6.39
C TYR A 178 -7.30 -8.98 -5.49
N ILE A 179 -6.54 -8.02 -4.95
CA ILE A 179 -5.44 -8.24 -4.01
C ILE A 179 -5.75 -7.50 -2.71
N GLY A 180 -5.99 -8.22 -1.64
CA GLY A 180 -6.21 -7.67 -0.30
C GLY A 180 -4.93 -7.73 0.52
N ALA A 181 -4.37 -6.58 0.88
CA ALA A 181 -3.22 -6.45 1.79
C ALA A 181 -3.70 -5.96 3.16
N GLY A 182 -3.40 -6.68 4.24
CA GLY A 182 -3.98 -6.37 5.55
C GLY A 182 -5.51 -6.33 5.48
N GLN A 183 -6.12 -7.41 4.95
CA GLN A 183 -7.53 -7.49 4.58
C GLN A 183 -8.46 -7.27 5.76
N VAL A 184 -9.30 -6.25 5.69
CA VAL A 184 -10.40 -6.03 6.61
C VAL A 184 -11.58 -6.96 6.28
N VAL A 185 -12.05 -7.71 7.27
CA VAL A 185 -13.22 -8.60 7.14
C VAL A 185 -14.34 -8.18 8.09
N ASP A 186 -14.04 -8.07 9.36
CA ASP A 186 -14.95 -7.60 10.40
C ASP A 186 -14.16 -6.71 11.37
N MET A 187 -14.44 -5.40 11.30
CA MET A 187 -13.67 -4.45 12.10
C MET A 187 -13.92 -4.61 13.59
N ARG A 188 -15.16 -4.85 13.99
CA ARG A 188 -15.49 -4.99 15.41
C ARG A 188 -14.83 -6.21 16.02
N GLU A 189 -14.89 -7.35 15.34
CA GLU A 189 -14.21 -8.57 15.80
C GLU A 189 -12.69 -8.40 15.78
N SER A 190 -12.15 -7.69 14.77
CA SER A 190 -10.73 -7.37 14.71
C SER A 190 -10.30 -6.51 15.92
N GLU A 191 -11.07 -5.47 16.25
CA GLU A 191 -10.83 -4.61 17.41
C GLU A 191 -10.87 -5.42 18.73
N ARG A 192 -11.88 -6.27 18.89
CA ARG A 192 -12.00 -7.14 20.06
C ARG A 192 -10.78 -8.05 20.24
N ARG A 193 -10.31 -8.68 19.14
CA ARG A 193 -9.11 -9.53 19.14
C ARG A 193 -7.86 -8.72 19.45
N GLY A 194 -7.74 -7.53 18.87
CA GLY A 194 -6.62 -6.61 19.09
C GLY A 194 -6.51 -6.16 20.54
N TRP A 195 -7.64 -5.82 21.18
CA TRP A 195 -7.69 -5.47 22.60
C TRP A 195 -7.27 -6.66 23.49
N ALA A 196 -7.80 -7.86 23.23
CA ALA A 196 -7.48 -9.05 23.99
C ALA A 196 -5.98 -9.40 23.86
N TRP A 197 -5.41 -9.27 22.66
CA TRP A 197 -3.98 -9.47 22.44
C TRP A 197 -3.14 -8.42 23.19
N ALA A 198 -3.51 -7.14 23.12
CA ALA A 198 -2.79 -6.07 23.82
C ALA A 198 -2.81 -6.27 25.35
N MET A 199 -3.94 -6.72 25.91
CA MET A 199 -4.05 -7.10 27.33
C MET A 199 -3.10 -8.24 27.69
N GLN A 200 -3.02 -9.28 26.86
CA GLN A 200 -2.12 -10.40 27.07
C GLN A 200 -0.65 -9.96 27.03
N GLU A 201 -0.27 -9.16 26.03
CA GLU A 201 1.08 -8.59 25.92
C GLU A 201 1.44 -7.71 27.13
N ALA A 202 0.47 -6.90 27.60
CA ALA A 202 0.67 -6.06 28.79
C ALA A 202 0.95 -6.91 30.04
N LEU A 203 0.22 -8.01 30.20
CA LEU A 203 0.40 -8.96 31.30
C LEU A 203 1.77 -9.65 31.23
N GLU A 204 2.14 -10.19 30.07
CA GLU A 204 3.40 -10.90 29.85
C GLU A 204 4.63 -10.01 30.06
N ARG A 205 4.52 -8.75 29.66
CA ARG A 205 5.58 -7.73 29.84
C ARG A 205 5.56 -7.09 31.23
N GLY A 206 4.58 -7.40 32.08
CA GLY A 206 4.41 -6.75 33.38
C GLY A 206 4.16 -5.24 33.28
N ASN A 207 3.52 -4.78 32.20
CA ASN A 207 3.25 -3.36 31.97
C ASN A 207 1.95 -2.94 32.67
N ALA A 208 2.08 -2.47 33.91
CA ALA A 208 0.94 -2.07 34.74
C ALA A 208 0.18 -0.85 34.19
N GLU A 209 0.85 0.06 33.47
CA GLU A 209 0.20 1.21 32.82
C GLU A 209 -0.71 0.73 31.67
N ALA A 210 -0.20 -0.13 30.81
CA ALA A 210 -0.98 -0.72 29.71
C ALA A 210 -2.20 -1.47 30.22
N MET A 211 -2.02 -2.33 31.22
CA MET A 211 -3.13 -3.07 31.84
C MET A 211 -4.21 -2.13 32.36
N LYS A 212 -3.82 -1.12 33.14
CA LYS A 212 -4.76 -0.14 33.71
C LYS A 212 -5.52 0.63 32.64
N GLU A 213 -4.83 1.10 31.59
CA GLU A 213 -5.45 1.87 30.51
C GLU A 213 -6.39 0.98 29.68
N LEU A 214 -5.97 -0.23 29.30
CA LEU A 214 -6.82 -1.15 28.53
C LEU A 214 -8.03 -1.64 29.35
N GLU A 215 -7.89 -1.85 30.67
CA GLU A 215 -9.02 -2.16 31.56
C GLU A 215 -10.03 -1.00 31.63
N SER A 216 -9.59 0.26 31.52
CA SER A 216 -10.48 1.41 31.62
C SER A 216 -11.49 1.52 30.48
N ILE A 217 -11.23 0.86 29.34
CA ILE A 217 -12.13 0.81 28.18
C ILE A 217 -12.90 -0.52 28.09
N ALA A 218 -12.76 -1.41 29.06
CA ALA A 218 -13.49 -2.68 29.06
C ALA A 218 -14.97 -2.47 29.46
N PRO A 219 -15.91 -3.22 28.87
CA PRO A 219 -15.75 -4.23 27.83
C PRO A 219 -15.61 -3.60 26.44
N TYR A 220 -14.50 -3.88 25.75
CA TYR A 220 -14.18 -3.23 24.47
C TYR A 220 -14.71 -4.03 23.26
N ALA A 221 -15.35 -3.32 22.33
CA ALA A 221 -15.87 -3.86 21.07
C ALA A 221 -16.89 -5.02 21.24
N ILE A 222 -17.64 -5.04 22.36
CA ILE A 222 -18.67 -6.05 22.63
C ILE A 222 -20.04 -5.53 22.22
N GLY A 223 -20.87 -6.40 21.64
CA GLY A 223 -22.23 -6.06 21.19
C GLY A 223 -22.22 -5.05 20.03
N GLU A 224 -23.27 -4.24 19.91
CA GLU A 224 -23.47 -3.29 18.80
C GLU A 224 -23.18 -1.83 19.20
N ALA A 225 -22.76 -1.56 20.42
CA ALA A 225 -22.46 -0.21 20.88
C ALA A 225 -21.37 0.44 20.02
N VAL A 226 -21.50 1.73 19.77
CA VAL A 226 -20.46 2.51 19.05
C VAL A 226 -19.16 2.46 19.86
N ILE A 227 -18.06 2.15 19.20
CA ILE A 227 -16.73 2.25 19.78
C ILE A 227 -16.31 3.73 19.74
N PRO A 228 -16.11 4.39 20.89
CA PRO A 228 -15.62 5.77 20.91
C PRO A 228 -14.24 5.87 20.28
N LEU A 229 -13.95 6.92 19.52
CA LEU A 229 -12.63 7.14 18.93
C LEU A 229 -11.53 7.25 19.99
N SER A 230 -11.84 7.79 21.18
CA SER A 230 -10.94 7.82 22.33
C SER A 230 -10.47 6.43 22.73
N ASP A 231 -11.38 5.47 22.76
CA ASP A 231 -11.11 4.09 23.18
C ASP A 231 -10.35 3.35 22.08
N LEU A 232 -10.70 3.60 20.81
CA LEU A 232 -9.94 3.12 19.66
C LEU A 232 -8.47 3.60 19.74
N PHE A 233 -8.24 4.90 19.94
CA PHE A 233 -6.88 5.44 20.00
C PHE A 233 -6.10 4.91 21.20
N LEU A 234 -6.76 4.68 22.32
CA LEU A 234 -6.12 4.09 23.49
C LEU A 234 -5.74 2.63 23.24
N GLN A 235 -6.61 1.83 22.63
CA GLN A 235 -6.30 0.47 22.22
C GLN A 235 -5.13 0.47 21.20
N ARG A 236 -5.17 1.33 20.17
CA ARG A 236 -4.13 1.45 19.13
C ARG A 236 -2.78 1.88 19.70
N LYS A 237 -2.75 2.76 20.70
CA LYS A 237 -1.53 3.11 21.42
C LYS A 237 -0.77 1.86 21.86
N TRP A 238 -1.48 0.90 22.48
CA TRP A 238 -0.84 -0.29 23.02
C TRP A 238 -0.59 -1.38 21.96
N VAL A 239 -1.47 -1.53 20.98
CA VAL A 239 -1.20 -2.40 19.82
C VAL A 239 0.09 -1.96 19.11
N ASN A 240 0.24 -0.67 18.87
CA ASN A 240 1.45 -0.11 18.25
C ASN A 240 2.69 -0.32 19.14
N ALA A 241 2.61 0.08 20.41
CA ALA A 241 3.73 -0.03 21.34
C ALA A 241 4.27 -1.46 21.51
N PHE A 242 3.40 -2.46 21.28
CA PHE A 242 3.76 -3.88 21.35
C PHE A 242 4.14 -4.50 20.00
N GLY A 243 4.11 -3.72 18.91
CA GLY A 243 4.54 -4.15 17.58
C GLY A 243 3.45 -4.80 16.73
N GLY A 244 2.17 -4.60 17.06
CA GLY A 244 1.04 -5.20 16.35
C GLY A 244 0.60 -4.43 15.09
N ALA A 245 1.13 -3.22 14.86
CA ALA A 245 0.92 -2.47 13.61
C ALA A 245 2.18 -2.49 12.73
N ALA A 246 3.37 -2.36 13.30
CA ALA A 246 4.64 -2.52 12.60
C ALA A 246 5.54 -3.49 13.37
N PHE A 247 5.97 -4.56 12.74
CA PHE A 247 6.66 -5.67 13.41
C PHE A 247 7.97 -5.22 14.09
N ASN A 248 8.10 -5.52 15.37
CA ASN A 248 9.25 -5.12 16.19
C ASN A 248 9.52 -3.60 16.20
N ARG A 249 8.51 -2.79 15.93
CA ARG A 249 8.59 -1.31 15.98
C ARG A 249 7.48 -0.79 16.89
N PRO A 250 7.74 0.27 17.68
CA PRO A 250 6.74 0.82 18.59
C PRO A 250 5.71 1.73 17.90
N ASP A 251 5.94 2.09 16.63
CA ASP A 251 5.12 3.02 15.86
C ASP A 251 5.47 2.97 14.36
N ALA A 252 4.76 3.78 13.57
CA ALA A 252 4.97 3.96 12.13
C ALA A 252 5.89 5.16 11.78
N SER A 253 6.77 5.60 12.67
CA SER A 253 7.64 6.77 12.46
C SER A 253 8.55 6.63 11.24
N PHE A 254 8.93 5.41 10.87
CA PHE A 254 9.71 5.13 9.66
C PHE A 254 8.93 5.49 8.37
N GLU A 255 7.61 5.32 8.36
CA GLU A 255 6.78 5.77 7.23
C GLU A 255 6.67 7.29 7.19
N ALA A 256 6.53 7.94 8.33
CA ALA A 256 6.54 9.39 8.42
C ALA A 256 7.82 9.99 7.79
N ALA A 257 8.97 9.36 8.06
CA ALA A 257 10.24 9.73 7.44
C ALA A 257 10.23 9.51 5.91
N ALA A 258 9.64 8.41 5.44
CA ALA A 258 9.52 8.13 4.01
C ALA A 258 8.56 9.13 3.32
N ILE A 259 7.42 9.47 3.94
CA ILE A 259 6.49 10.52 3.48
C ILE A 259 7.23 11.86 3.32
N ALA A 260 8.04 12.22 4.33
CA ALA A 260 8.82 13.46 4.31
C ALA A 260 9.84 13.52 3.17
N LEU A 261 10.26 12.38 2.61
CA LEU A 261 11.20 12.29 1.48
C LEU A 261 10.50 12.08 0.13
N SER A 262 9.18 12.13 0.08
CA SER A 262 8.43 11.99 -1.18
C SER A 262 8.84 13.03 -2.21
N PRO A 263 9.23 12.62 -3.44
CA PRO A 263 9.47 13.56 -4.53
C PRO A 263 8.17 14.11 -5.14
N ASP A 264 7.04 13.42 -4.93
CA ASP A 264 5.73 13.76 -5.50
C ASP A 264 4.94 14.75 -4.64
N TYR A 265 5.43 15.04 -3.42
CA TYR A 265 4.77 15.89 -2.42
C TYR A 265 5.57 17.15 -2.13
N THR A 266 4.91 18.30 -2.13
CA THR A 266 5.48 19.56 -1.64
C THR A 266 5.59 19.57 -0.12
N ASP A 267 6.27 20.57 0.46
CA ASP A 267 6.33 20.74 1.92
C ASP A 267 4.94 20.99 2.52
N GLU A 268 4.03 21.60 1.77
CA GLU A 268 2.65 21.82 2.17
C GLU A 268 1.85 20.51 2.16
N ASP A 269 1.99 19.71 1.10
CA ASP A 269 1.35 18.39 1.02
C ASP A 269 1.77 17.50 2.18
N VAL A 270 3.07 17.46 2.51
CA VAL A 270 3.58 16.68 3.65
C VAL A 270 2.95 17.12 4.98
N ARG A 271 2.81 18.43 5.20
CA ARG A 271 2.13 18.94 6.39
C ARG A 271 0.65 18.58 6.43
N ASN A 272 0.00 18.57 5.28
CA ASN A 272 -1.42 18.29 5.16
C ASN A 272 -1.76 16.81 5.34
N VAL A 273 -0.81 15.87 5.12
CA VAL A 273 -1.06 14.42 5.31
C VAL A 273 -1.68 14.11 6.67
N TRP A 274 -1.11 14.65 7.74
CA TRP A 274 -1.58 14.37 9.11
C TRP A 274 -2.95 14.98 9.38
N LYS A 275 -3.14 16.23 8.97
CA LYS A 275 -4.42 16.92 9.11
C LYS A 275 -5.52 16.23 8.32
N ALA A 276 -5.22 15.79 7.10
CA ALA A 276 -6.12 15.05 6.25
C ALA A 276 -6.50 13.70 6.86
N GLN A 277 -5.53 13.01 7.46
CA GLN A 277 -5.77 11.75 8.16
C GLN A 277 -6.69 11.95 9.38
N ASP A 278 -6.42 12.95 10.23
CA ASP A 278 -7.26 13.22 11.41
C ASP A 278 -8.70 13.43 11.00
N VAL A 279 -8.94 14.27 9.99
CA VAL A 279 -10.29 14.54 9.46
C VAL A 279 -10.93 13.29 8.86
N SER A 280 -10.19 12.52 8.09
CA SER A 280 -10.70 11.28 7.48
C SER A 280 -11.06 10.24 8.54
N VAL A 281 -10.24 10.09 9.58
CA VAL A 281 -10.52 9.19 10.71
C VAL A 281 -11.77 9.65 11.45
N GLU A 282 -11.87 10.95 11.78
CA GLU A 282 -13.05 11.48 12.49
C GLU A 282 -14.35 11.19 11.72
N ARG A 283 -14.35 11.39 10.40
CA ARG A 283 -15.55 11.27 9.56
C ARG A 283 -15.90 9.83 9.17
N LEU A 284 -14.92 9.01 8.87
CA LEU A 284 -15.14 7.69 8.26
C LEU A 284 -15.01 6.54 9.27
N MET A 285 -14.14 6.67 10.28
CA MET A 285 -13.84 5.55 11.18
C MET A 285 -15.05 5.00 11.93
N PRO A 286 -16.04 5.79 12.38
CA PRO A 286 -17.24 5.24 13.01
C PRO A 286 -17.99 4.24 12.12
N ALA A 287 -18.12 4.52 10.82
CA ALA A 287 -18.76 3.63 9.87
C ALA A 287 -17.85 2.43 9.49
N VAL A 288 -16.54 2.64 9.44
CA VAL A 288 -15.55 1.57 9.24
C VAL A 288 -15.60 0.56 10.38
N LEU A 289 -15.64 1.02 11.64
CA LEU A 289 -15.74 0.17 12.83
C LEU A 289 -17.04 -0.64 12.88
N ALA A 290 -18.09 -0.17 12.22
CA ALA A 290 -19.36 -0.87 12.08
C ALA A 290 -19.39 -1.83 10.87
N SER A 291 -18.36 -1.82 9.99
CA SER A 291 -18.37 -2.61 8.78
C SER A 291 -17.97 -4.07 9.02
N SER A 292 -18.72 -4.96 8.35
CA SER A 292 -18.41 -6.39 8.29
C SER A 292 -18.65 -6.94 6.89
N LYS A 293 -17.73 -7.76 6.43
CA LYS A 293 -17.78 -8.59 5.20
C LYS A 293 -17.73 -10.08 5.55
N ALA A 294 -17.93 -10.40 6.82
CA ALA A 294 -17.82 -11.77 7.32
C ALA A 294 -18.80 -12.77 6.67
N SER A 295 -19.92 -12.26 6.15
CA SER A 295 -20.94 -13.05 5.43
C SER A 295 -20.70 -13.15 3.92
N LEU A 296 -19.64 -12.53 3.38
CA LEU A 296 -19.30 -12.67 1.96
C LEU A 296 -18.57 -14.00 1.77
N ASP A 297 -19.25 -14.94 1.10
CA ASP A 297 -18.75 -16.30 0.95
C ASP A 297 -18.30 -16.62 -0.48
N GLU A 298 -18.60 -15.78 -1.48
CA GLU A 298 -18.29 -16.01 -2.89
C GLU A 298 -17.89 -14.72 -3.62
N LEU A 299 -16.92 -14.84 -4.52
CA LEU A 299 -16.50 -13.80 -5.46
C LEU A 299 -16.20 -14.40 -6.83
N ASP A 300 -16.63 -13.73 -7.91
CA ASP A 300 -16.43 -14.15 -9.30
C ASP A 300 -15.11 -13.68 -9.92
N VAL A 301 -14.13 -13.35 -9.11
CA VAL A 301 -12.80 -12.85 -9.51
C VAL A 301 -11.70 -13.57 -8.74
N PRO A 302 -10.50 -13.79 -9.32
CA PRO A 302 -9.36 -14.30 -8.57
C PRO A 302 -9.04 -13.41 -7.37
N VAL A 303 -8.80 -14.03 -6.20
CA VAL A 303 -8.50 -13.33 -4.94
C VAL A 303 -7.15 -13.75 -4.40
N ILE A 304 -6.32 -12.76 -4.09
CA ILE A 304 -5.00 -12.95 -3.49
C ILE A 304 -4.95 -12.16 -2.19
N LEU A 305 -4.61 -12.81 -1.08
CA LEU A 305 -4.39 -12.13 0.19
C LEU A 305 -2.91 -12.06 0.55
N LEU A 306 -2.50 -10.88 0.98
CA LEU A 306 -1.18 -10.56 1.51
C LEU A 306 -1.37 -10.20 2.99
N LEU A 307 -0.91 -11.05 3.90
CA LEU A 307 -1.17 -10.92 5.33
C LEU A 307 0.14 -10.91 6.12
N GLY A 308 0.35 -9.86 6.93
CA GLY A 308 1.44 -9.83 7.90
C GLY A 308 1.18 -10.83 9.04
N ARG A 309 2.20 -11.61 9.40
CA ARG A 309 2.08 -12.62 10.46
C ARG A 309 1.71 -12.01 11.80
N HIS A 310 2.15 -10.80 12.05
CA HIS A 310 2.03 -10.08 13.32
C HIS A 310 1.02 -8.92 13.26
N ASP A 311 0.19 -8.88 12.20
CA ASP A 311 -0.84 -7.84 12.07
C ASP A 311 -1.97 -8.06 13.07
N ILE A 312 -2.00 -7.17 14.06
CA ILE A 312 -3.03 -7.06 15.10
C ILE A 312 -3.87 -5.79 14.87
N ASN A 313 -3.34 -4.86 14.06
CA ASN A 313 -4.05 -3.64 13.70
C ASN A 313 -5.36 -3.96 12.92
N VAL A 314 -5.22 -4.92 11.97
CA VAL A 314 -6.34 -5.60 11.34
C VAL A 314 -6.05 -7.10 11.42
N SER A 315 -6.83 -7.84 12.19
CA SER A 315 -6.51 -9.23 12.51
C SER A 315 -6.29 -10.09 11.26
N SER A 316 -5.02 -10.34 10.91
CA SER A 316 -4.64 -11.25 9.81
C SER A 316 -5.18 -12.66 10.02
N GLN A 317 -5.29 -13.12 11.27
CA GLN A 317 -5.87 -14.43 11.60
C GLN A 317 -7.36 -14.46 11.21
N LEU A 318 -8.13 -13.41 11.50
CA LEU A 318 -9.54 -13.31 11.12
C LEU A 318 -9.70 -13.29 9.59
N ALA A 319 -8.83 -12.58 8.89
CA ALA A 319 -8.82 -12.56 7.43
C ALA A 319 -8.52 -13.95 6.84
N ALA A 320 -7.57 -14.69 7.41
CA ALA A 320 -7.25 -16.04 6.97
C ALA A 320 -8.40 -17.03 7.25
N GLU A 321 -9.07 -16.92 8.39
CA GLU A 321 -10.26 -17.72 8.75
C GLU A 321 -11.42 -17.47 7.76
N TRP A 322 -11.67 -16.21 7.41
CA TRP A 322 -12.65 -15.85 6.38
C TRP A 322 -12.25 -16.40 5.02
N PHE A 323 -11.01 -16.18 4.61
CA PHE A 323 -10.50 -16.61 3.31
C PHE A 323 -10.56 -18.12 3.10
N ALA A 324 -10.43 -18.91 4.17
CA ALA A 324 -10.51 -20.37 4.09
C ALA A 324 -11.88 -20.84 3.54
N ARG A 325 -12.98 -20.13 3.91
CA ARG A 325 -14.34 -20.47 3.47
C ARG A 325 -14.83 -19.71 2.24
N LEU A 326 -14.18 -18.58 1.87
CA LEU A 326 -14.51 -17.86 0.65
C LEU A 326 -14.39 -18.77 -0.57
N GLU A 327 -15.34 -18.72 -1.48
CA GLU A 327 -15.24 -19.33 -2.81
C GLU A 327 -14.83 -18.28 -3.85
N ALA A 328 -13.90 -18.64 -4.75
CA ALA A 328 -13.45 -17.78 -5.84
C ALA A 328 -12.77 -18.61 -6.93
N PRO A 329 -12.74 -18.16 -8.21
CA PRO A 329 -12.14 -18.90 -9.33
C PRO A 329 -10.68 -19.30 -9.09
N ARG A 330 -9.95 -18.47 -8.37
CA ARG A 330 -8.59 -18.75 -7.91
C ARG A 330 -8.35 -18.04 -6.58
N LYS A 331 -7.76 -18.73 -5.62
CA LYS A 331 -7.46 -18.23 -4.28
C LYS A 331 -6.01 -18.50 -3.93
N ARG A 332 -5.30 -17.49 -3.46
CA ARG A 332 -3.94 -17.63 -2.91
C ARG A 332 -3.79 -16.71 -1.70
N LEU A 333 -3.13 -17.22 -0.65
CA LEU A 333 -2.80 -16.47 0.55
C LEU A 333 -1.29 -16.54 0.78
N PHE A 334 -0.68 -15.38 1.02
CA PHE A 334 0.74 -15.25 1.30
C PHE A 334 0.95 -14.60 2.65
N TRP A 335 1.66 -15.30 3.53
CA TRP A 335 2.07 -14.77 4.81
C TRP A 335 3.39 -14.02 4.70
N PHE A 336 3.47 -12.85 5.30
CA PHE A 336 4.66 -12.03 5.44
C PHE A 336 5.16 -12.22 6.88
N GLU A 337 6.15 -13.07 7.03
CA GLU A 337 6.57 -13.61 8.33
C GLU A 337 7.26 -12.58 9.23
N ASN A 338 7.82 -11.51 8.64
CA ASN A 338 8.52 -10.45 9.34
C ASN A 338 7.77 -9.12 9.24
N SER A 339 6.46 -9.18 9.08
CA SER A 339 5.60 -7.99 8.95
C SER A 339 4.38 -8.08 9.86
N ALA A 340 3.93 -6.90 10.29
CA ALA A 340 2.61 -6.67 10.86
C ALA A 340 1.68 -6.06 9.79
N HIS A 341 1.06 -4.91 10.08
CA HIS A 341 0.10 -4.27 9.18
C HIS A 341 0.73 -3.61 7.96
N GLU A 342 1.96 -3.15 8.10
CA GLU A 342 2.66 -2.36 7.08
C GLU A 342 3.54 -3.21 6.14
N MET A 343 3.05 -4.40 5.75
CA MET A 343 3.82 -5.36 4.95
C MET A 343 4.30 -4.78 3.61
N LEU A 344 3.62 -3.78 3.03
CA LEU A 344 4.07 -3.12 1.80
C LEU A 344 5.43 -2.45 1.97
N VAL A 345 5.69 -1.88 3.14
CA VAL A 345 6.94 -1.18 3.48
C VAL A 345 7.89 -2.01 4.33
N GLU A 346 7.40 -3.05 5.03
CA GLU A 346 8.22 -3.93 5.87
C GLU A 346 8.93 -5.03 5.05
N GLU A 347 8.25 -5.63 4.08
CA GLU A 347 8.81 -6.67 3.19
C GLU A 347 8.57 -6.33 1.70
N PRO A 348 8.98 -5.15 1.19
CA PRO A 348 8.66 -4.69 -0.17
C PRO A 348 9.19 -5.61 -1.27
N GLY A 349 10.34 -6.24 -1.06
CA GLY A 349 10.91 -7.20 -2.00
C GLY A 349 10.04 -8.46 -2.14
N LYS A 350 9.46 -8.96 -1.06
CA LYS A 350 8.55 -10.11 -1.09
C LYS A 350 7.21 -9.74 -1.72
N ILE A 351 6.69 -8.53 -1.46
CA ILE A 351 5.53 -8.00 -2.17
C ILE A 351 5.79 -8.00 -3.67
N PHE A 352 6.90 -7.42 -4.12
CA PHE A 352 7.27 -7.36 -5.53
C PHE A 352 7.32 -8.74 -6.18
N LEU A 353 8.03 -9.69 -5.57
CA LEU A 353 8.10 -11.06 -6.08
C LEU A 353 6.73 -11.74 -6.14
N THR A 354 5.86 -11.49 -5.17
CA THR A 354 4.49 -12.04 -5.16
C THR A 354 3.66 -11.43 -6.30
N LEU A 355 3.75 -10.12 -6.53
CA LEU A 355 3.06 -9.46 -7.64
C LEU A 355 3.51 -10.03 -9.00
N ILE A 356 4.81 -10.25 -9.20
CA ILE A 356 5.35 -10.77 -10.46
C ILE A 356 4.99 -12.24 -10.69
N ASN A 357 5.12 -13.07 -9.67
CA ASN A 357 5.00 -14.52 -9.84
C ASN A 357 3.54 -15.01 -9.74
N GLU A 358 2.69 -14.34 -8.98
CA GLU A 358 1.36 -14.82 -8.65
C GLU A 358 0.22 -13.94 -9.19
N VAL A 359 0.45 -12.63 -9.31
CA VAL A 359 -0.57 -11.67 -9.76
C VAL A 359 -0.47 -11.43 -11.27
N LEU A 360 0.70 -11.02 -11.75
CA LEU A 360 0.92 -10.67 -13.16
C LEU A 360 0.45 -11.76 -14.16
N PRO A 361 0.65 -13.07 -13.92
CA PRO A 361 0.18 -14.11 -14.83
C PRO A 361 -1.33 -14.12 -15.04
N LEU A 362 -2.14 -13.59 -14.09
CA LEU A 362 -3.61 -13.59 -14.18
C LEU A 362 -4.15 -12.67 -15.28
N ALA A 363 -3.38 -11.64 -15.69
CA ALA A 363 -3.73 -10.82 -16.84
C ALA A 363 -3.78 -11.60 -18.15
N ARG A 364 -2.94 -12.65 -18.27
CA ARG A 364 -2.86 -13.50 -19.46
C ARG A 364 -4.01 -14.52 -19.52
N ASP A 365 -4.38 -15.07 -18.35
CA ASP A 365 -5.43 -16.07 -18.23
C ASP A 365 -6.81 -15.46 -18.54
N SER A 366 -6.98 -14.15 -18.34
CA SER A 366 -8.25 -13.43 -18.57
C SER A 366 -8.50 -13.02 -20.03
N GLY A 367 -7.70 -13.49 -20.99
CA GLY A 367 -7.97 -13.35 -22.43
C GLY A 367 -7.24 -12.22 -23.16
N ASN A 368 -6.37 -11.46 -22.49
CA ASN A 368 -5.46 -10.52 -23.15
C ASN A 368 -4.25 -11.29 -23.75
N LYS A 369 -4.42 -11.81 -24.98
CA LYS A 369 -3.40 -12.63 -25.66
C LYS A 369 -2.20 -11.84 -26.22
N GLU A 370 -2.14 -10.52 -26.08
CA GLU A 370 -1.14 -9.71 -26.80
C GLU A 370 -0.14 -8.92 -25.93
N ALA A 371 -0.26 -8.90 -24.63
CA ALA A 371 0.69 -8.15 -23.80
C ALA A 371 1.67 -9.07 -23.09
N VAL A 372 2.93 -8.88 -23.40
CA VAL A 372 4.17 -9.29 -22.72
C VAL A 372 4.96 -10.40 -23.42
N GLY A 373 5.84 -10.00 -24.33
CA GLY A 373 7.07 -10.71 -24.62
C GLY A 373 8.05 -10.55 -23.44
N VAL A 374 7.86 -11.31 -22.38
CA VAL A 374 8.90 -11.47 -21.35
C VAL A 374 9.82 -12.57 -21.86
N GLU A 375 10.97 -12.18 -22.43
CA GLU A 375 12.10 -13.11 -22.58
C GLU A 375 12.51 -13.56 -21.18
N ARG A 376 12.38 -14.86 -20.92
CA ARG A 376 12.99 -15.46 -19.72
C ARG A 376 14.51 -15.35 -19.90
N PRO A 377 15.27 -14.82 -18.93
CA PRO A 377 16.71 -14.94 -18.97
C PRO A 377 17.07 -16.44 -19.03
N ARG A 378 17.94 -16.77 -19.99
CA ARG A 378 18.49 -18.10 -20.16
C ARG A 378 19.50 -18.44 -19.06
#